data_fed7b165164f1420b646adca4305e4af
#
_entry.id   fed7b165164f1420b646adca4305e4af
#
_cell.length_a   1.000
_cell.length_b   1.000
_cell.length_c   1.000
_cell.angle_alpha   90.00
_cell.angle_beta   90.00
_cell.angle_gamma   90.00
#
_symmetry.space_group_name_H-M   'P 1'
#
loop_
_entity.id
_entity.type
_entity.pdbx_description
1 polymer ?
#
loop_
_entity_poly.entity_id
_entity_poly.type
_entity_poly.pdbx_seq_one_letter_code
_entity_poly.pdbx_strand_id
1 'polypeptide(L)'
;METSYLKTLELDKIIARAAEGCVCKESREKLLAIEPQCDPDEVRYALEQTDAINSLLIKNGSPRFGGVEGVSQLAARAVKGGVLSMGELLMVAGALRNFQNLVSWYGSSEHDALPTDDLFYALAPQPGLEQQISSAILAPDAMADTASHTLNDLRKKIRATENSIRDRLESMVRNMDTSKYLQESVVSIRNGRYVVPVKSEYRGEVSGIIHDVSSTGATVFVEPQAVVEANARILQYRAQEAQEIERILVAFTGQVAAIEPQFQYSYKAMLEIDVLLA
;
A
#
# COMPACT_ATOMS: atom_id res chain seq x y z
N MET A 1 -21.85 -36.90 -5.15
CA MET A 1 -20.99 -38.01 -5.66
C MET A 1 -19.99 -38.39 -4.59
N GLU A 2 -19.76 -39.68 -4.38
CA GLU A 2 -18.78 -40.09 -3.35
C GLU A 2 -17.37 -39.67 -3.77
N THR A 3 -16.67 -38.96 -2.92
CA THR A 3 -15.28 -38.46 -3.09
C THR A 3 -14.25 -39.56 -3.39
N SER A 4 -14.63 -40.82 -3.25
CA SER A 4 -13.82 -42.00 -3.54
C SER A 4 -13.40 -42.11 -5.00
N TYR A 5 -14.32 -41.78 -5.95
CA TYR A 5 -14.00 -41.88 -7.39
C TYR A 5 -13.00 -40.85 -7.86
N LEU A 6 -13.03 -39.63 -7.27
CA LEU A 6 -12.12 -38.55 -7.61
C LEU A 6 -10.64 -38.93 -7.30
N LYS A 7 -10.42 -39.62 -6.18
CA LYS A 7 -9.09 -40.13 -5.78
C LYS A 7 -8.63 -41.29 -6.67
N THR A 8 -9.55 -42.19 -7.04
CA THR A 8 -9.21 -43.34 -7.93
C THR A 8 -8.81 -42.87 -9.32
N LEU A 9 -9.41 -41.80 -9.81
CA LEU A 9 -9.09 -41.19 -11.12
C LEU A 9 -7.99 -40.13 -11.05
N GLU A 10 -7.39 -39.91 -9.85
CA GLU A 10 -6.31 -38.93 -9.60
C GLU A 10 -6.73 -37.47 -9.97
N LEU A 11 -8.02 -37.17 -10.03
CA LEU A 11 -8.54 -35.83 -10.38
C LEU A 11 -8.07 -34.77 -9.36
N ASP A 12 -7.97 -35.14 -8.08
CA ASP A 12 -7.41 -34.29 -7.02
C ASP A 12 -5.99 -33.80 -7.33
N LYS A 13 -5.16 -34.63 -7.94
CA LYS A 13 -3.79 -34.24 -8.33
C LYS A 13 -3.79 -33.32 -9.54
N ILE A 14 -4.67 -33.54 -10.50
CA ILE A 14 -4.82 -32.68 -11.69
C ILE A 14 -5.28 -31.28 -11.25
N ILE A 15 -6.34 -31.22 -10.42
CA ILE A 15 -6.87 -29.96 -9.88
C ILE A 15 -5.80 -29.23 -9.06
N ALA A 16 -5.06 -29.95 -8.19
CA ALA A 16 -4.02 -29.34 -7.39
C ALA A 16 -2.91 -28.74 -8.27
N ARG A 17 -2.52 -29.41 -9.34
CA ARG A 17 -1.52 -28.92 -10.28
C ARG A 17 -2.02 -27.71 -11.09
N ALA A 18 -3.26 -27.73 -11.55
CA ALA A 18 -3.87 -26.57 -12.21
C ALA A 18 -3.95 -25.37 -11.24
N ALA A 19 -4.34 -25.61 -9.99
CA ALA A 19 -4.42 -24.57 -8.96
C ALA A 19 -3.06 -23.88 -8.65
N GLU A 20 -1.93 -24.52 -8.94
CA GLU A 20 -0.60 -23.89 -8.87
C GLU A 20 -0.43 -22.79 -9.93
N GLY A 21 -1.17 -22.84 -11.04
CA GLY A 21 -1.19 -21.83 -12.09
C GLY A 21 -1.93 -20.56 -11.70
N CYS A 22 -2.89 -20.63 -10.77
CA CYS A 22 -3.63 -19.47 -10.31
C CYS A 22 -2.71 -18.47 -9.60
N VAL A 23 -2.84 -17.20 -9.96
CA VAL A 23 -2.08 -16.09 -9.39
C VAL A 23 -2.73 -15.56 -8.11
N CYS A 24 -4.08 -15.54 -8.06
CA CYS A 24 -4.85 -15.12 -6.89
C CYS A 24 -5.17 -16.31 -5.99
N LYS A 25 -5.13 -16.07 -4.67
CA LYS A 25 -5.45 -17.10 -3.68
C LYS A 25 -6.91 -17.55 -3.78
N GLU A 26 -7.84 -16.62 -3.94
CA GLU A 26 -9.25 -16.90 -4.08
C GLU A 26 -9.56 -17.71 -5.34
N SER A 27 -8.86 -17.47 -6.45
CA SER A 27 -8.97 -18.28 -7.67
C SER A 27 -8.47 -19.71 -7.44
N ARG A 28 -7.35 -19.84 -6.72
CA ARG A 28 -6.82 -21.15 -6.32
C ARG A 28 -7.80 -21.92 -5.45
N GLU A 29 -8.37 -21.28 -4.43
CA GLU A 29 -9.38 -21.90 -3.55
C GLU A 29 -10.62 -22.34 -4.35
N LYS A 30 -11.06 -21.50 -5.30
CA LYS A 30 -12.17 -21.82 -6.20
C LYS A 30 -11.86 -23.02 -7.08
N LEU A 31 -10.69 -23.09 -7.69
CA LEU A 31 -10.28 -24.21 -8.55
C LEU A 31 -10.15 -25.52 -7.75
N LEU A 32 -9.62 -25.42 -6.51
CA LEU A 32 -9.55 -26.61 -5.61
C LEU A 32 -10.91 -27.12 -5.16
N ALA A 33 -11.94 -26.28 -5.18
CA ALA A 33 -13.32 -26.63 -4.82
C ALA A 33 -14.16 -27.06 -6.02
N ILE A 34 -13.58 -27.17 -7.23
CA ILE A 34 -14.33 -27.56 -8.43
C ILE A 34 -14.83 -28.99 -8.31
N GLU A 35 -16.08 -29.19 -8.67
CA GLU A 35 -16.72 -30.51 -8.71
C GLU A 35 -17.09 -30.90 -10.15
N PRO A 36 -17.07 -32.19 -10.49
CA PRO A 36 -17.52 -32.66 -11.81
C PRO A 36 -18.96 -32.29 -12.08
N GLN A 37 -19.22 -31.74 -13.24
CA GLN A 37 -20.53 -31.41 -13.74
C GLN A 37 -21.08 -32.53 -14.62
N CYS A 38 -22.41 -32.69 -14.64
CA CYS A 38 -23.09 -33.73 -15.41
C CYS A 38 -24.03 -33.15 -16.47
N ASP A 39 -24.31 -31.84 -16.48
CA ASP A 39 -25.10 -31.19 -17.50
C ASP A 39 -24.27 -31.03 -18.78
N PRO A 40 -24.68 -31.62 -19.93
CA PRO A 40 -23.87 -31.56 -21.15
C PRO A 40 -23.68 -30.14 -21.70
N ASP A 41 -24.64 -29.25 -21.50
CA ASP A 41 -24.57 -27.89 -22.03
C ASP A 41 -23.64 -27.03 -21.17
N GLU A 42 -23.65 -27.18 -19.83
CA GLU A 42 -22.73 -26.54 -18.93
C GLU A 42 -21.29 -27.02 -19.16
N VAL A 43 -21.09 -28.34 -19.34
CA VAL A 43 -19.76 -28.92 -19.63
C VAL A 43 -19.23 -28.38 -20.96
N ARG A 44 -20.07 -28.37 -22.02
CA ARG A 44 -19.67 -27.85 -23.33
C ARG A 44 -19.26 -26.39 -23.24
N TYR A 45 -20.04 -25.55 -22.57
CA TYR A 45 -19.75 -24.13 -22.38
C TYR A 45 -18.43 -23.89 -21.65
N ALA A 46 -18.18 -24.63 -20.56
CA ALA A 46 -16.91 -24.54 -19.81
C ALA A 46 -15.68 -24.96 -20.66
N LEU A 47 -15.82 -26.00 -21.48
CA LEU A 47 -14.78 -26.42 -22.41
C LEU A 47 -14.53 -25.37 -23.51
N GLU A 48 -15.58 -24.77 -24.06
CA GLU A 48 -15.48 -23.70 -25.05
C GLU A 48 -14.79 -22.44 -24.45
N GLN A 49 -15.07 -22.08 -23.19
CA GLN A 49 -14.36 -21.01 -22.50
C GLN A 49 -12.88 -21.30 -22.33
N THR A 50 -12.53 -22.53 -21.93
CA THR A 50 -11.13 -22.96 -21.76
C THR A 50 -10.39 -22.95 -23.10
N ASP A 51 -11.00 -23.43 -24.18
CA ASP A 51 -10.40 -23.42 -25.51
C ASP A 51 -10.24 -21.99 -26.07
N ALA A 52 -11.19 -21.11 -25.81
CA ALA A 52 -11.10 -19.69 -26.17
C ALA A 52 -9.91 -19.01 -25.48
N ILE A 53 -9.74 -19.19 -24.17
CA ILE A 53 -8.59 -18.64 -23.42
C ILE A 53 -7.27 -19.23 -23.91
N ASN A 54 -7.19 -20.54 -24.15
CA ASN A 54 -5.99 -21.18 -24.68
C ASN A 54 -5.62 -20.63 -26.07
N SER A 55 -6.60 -20.39 -26.92
CA SER A 55 -6.41 -19.76 -28.23
C SER A 55 -5.88 -18.33 -28.12
N LEU A 56 -6.37 -17.55 -27.15
CA LEU A 56 -5.86 -16.20 -26.86
C LEU A 56 -4.45 -16.23 -26.28
N LEU A 57 -4.12 -17.19 -25.41
CA LEU A 57 -2.78 -17.37 -24.88
C LEU A 57 -1.75 -17.68 -25.99
N ILE A 58 -2.14 -18.50 -26.97
CA ILE A 58 -1.28 -18.82 -28.13
C ILE A 58 -1.03 -17.56 -29.00
N LYS A 59 -2.07 -16.72 -29.19
CA LYS A 59 -1.97 -15.49 -30.01
C LYS A 59 -1.25 -14.35 -29.30
N ASN A 60 -1.62 -14.08 -28.06
CA ASN A 60 -1.26 -12.85 -27.32
C ASN A 60 -0.15 -13.09 -26.28
N GLY A 61 0.22 -14.35 -26.02
CA GLY A 61 1.04 -14.73 -24.87
C GLY A 61 0.29 -14.56 -23.55
N SER A 62 0.97 -14.73 -22.42
CA SER A 62 0.35 -14.59 -21.09
C SER A 62 0.10 -13.12 -20.74
N PRO A 63 -1.05 -12.78 -20.14
CA PRO A 63 -1.32 -11.44 -19.70
C PRO A 63 -0.40 -11.03 -18.52
N ARG A 64 -0.14 -9.74 -18.38
CA ARG A 64 0.52 -9.19 -17.19
C ARG A 64 -0.52 -9.12 -16.06
N PHE A 65 -0.43 -10.07 -15.16
CA PHE A 65 -1.41 -10.26 -14.12
C PHE A 65 -0.69 -10.56 -12.80
N GLY A 66 -0.98 -9.81 -11.76
CA GLY A 66 -0.36 -9.94 -10.44
C GLY A 66 -1.35 -10.43 -9.39
N GLY A 67 -0.89 -11.25 -8.44
CA GLY A 67 -1.73 -11.69 -7.34
C GLY A 67 -2.19 -10.51 -6.47
N VAL A 68 -3.49 -10.47 -6.18
CA VAL A 68 -4.10 -9.57 -5.20
C VAL A 68 -5.00 -10.40 -4.29
N GLU A 69 -5.06 -10.05 -3.02
CA GLU A 69 -5.80 -10.81 -2.00
C GLU A 69 -6.67 -9.87 -1.17
N GLY A 70 -7.90 -10.29 -0.84
CA GLY A 70 -8.78 -9.60 0.10
C GLY A 70 -9.28 -8.22 -0.34
N VAL A 71 -9.06 -7.78 -1.57
CA VAL A 71 -9.41 -6.42 -2.03
C VAL A 71 -10.92 -6.20 -2.10
N SER A 72 -11.71 -7.24 -2.32
CA SER A 72 -13.17 -7.19 -2.25
C SER A 72 -13.65 -6.72 -0.86
N GLN A 73 -13.05 -7.24 0.20
CA GLN A 73 -13.37 -6.88 1.57
C GLN A 73 -12.93 -5.43 1.90
N LEU A 74 -11.82 -4.97 1.32
CA LEU A 74 -11.35 -3.59 1.46
C LEU A 74 -12.34 -2.60 0.85
N ALA A 75 -12.82 -2.86 -0.37
CA ALA A 75 -13.82 -2.04 -1.02
C ALA A 75 -15.14 -2.00 -0.23
N ALA A 76 -15.62 -3.15 0.26
CA ALA A 76 -16.81 -3.23 1.10
C ALA A 76 -16.63 -2.49 2.45
N ARG A 77 -15.42 -2.49 3.04
CA ARG A 77 -15.10 -1.72 4.24
C ARG A 77 -15.12 -0.21 3.98
N ALA A 78 -14.63 0.22 2.82
CA ALA A 78 -14.66 1.63 2.42
C ALA A 78 -16.11 2.16 2.35
N VAL A 79 -17.05 1.40 1.79
CA VAL A 79 -18.48 1.75 1.75
C VAL A 79 -19.08 1.89 3.16
N LYS A 80 -18.63 1.09 4.12
CA LYS A 80 -19.06 1.15 5.53
C LYS A 80 -18.40 2.30 6.32
N GLY A 81 -17.62 3.16 5.65
CA GLY A 81 -16.95 4.31 6.27
C GLY A 81 -15.61 3.98 6.93
N GLY A 82 -15.07 2.78 6.75
CA GLY A 82 -13.72 2.43 7.24
C GLY A 82 -12.66 3.04 6.33
N VAL A 83 -11.73 3.81 6.89
CA VAL A 83 -10.60 4.38 6.13
C VAL A 83 -9.58 3.31 5.77
N LEU A 84 -9.15 3.28 4.52
CA LEU A 84 -8.12 2.38 4.03
C LEU A 84 -6.72 2.96 4.30
N SER A 85 -5.81 2.12 4.75
CA SER A 85 -4.39 2.47 4.90
C SER A 85 -3.69 2.62 3.55
N MET A 86 -2.47 3.18 3.53
CA MET A 86 -1.65 3.28 2.33
C MET A 86 -1.44 1.92 1.65
N GLY A 87 -1.09 0.89 2.44
CA GLY A 87 -0.89 -0.47 1.92
C GLY A 87 -2.16 -1.05 1.29
N GLU A 88 -3.31 -0.87 1.92
CA GLU A 88 -4.60 -1.36 1.41
C GLU A 88 -5.03 -0.62 0.13
N LEU A 89 -4.79 0.69 0.04
CA LEU A 89 -5.03 1.44 -1.19
C LEU A 89 -4.11 0.98 -2.33
N LEU A 90 -2.84 0.64 -2.05
CA LEU A 90 -1.95 0.04 -3.04
C LEU A 90 -2.44 -1.33 -3.52
N MET A 91 -3.02 -2.14 -2.65
CA MET A 91 -3.65 -3.42 -3.05
C MET A 91 -4.84 -3.19 -3.97
N VAL A 92 -5.70 -2.22 -3.67
CA VAL A 92 -6.81 -1.82 -4.56
C VAL A 92 -6.29 -1.30 -5.90
N ALA A 93 -5.26 -0.45 -5.91
CA ALA A 93 -4.62 0.02 -7.14
C ALA A 93 -4.03 -1.13 -7.96
N GLY A 94 -3.44 -2.15 -7.31
CA GLY A 94 -2.97 -3.39 -7.95
C GLY A 94 -4.09 -4.14 -8.67
N ALA A 95 -5.26 -4.27 -8.04
CA ALA A 95 -6.44 -4.89 -8.67
C ALA A 95 -6.93 -4.08 -9.88
N LEU A 96 -7.03 -2.75 -9.76
CA LEU A 96 -7.43 -1.88 -10.87
C LEU A 96 -6.45 -1.97 -12.05
N ARG A 97 -5.15 -2.08 -11.77
CA ARG A 97 -4.11 -2.31 -12.79
C ARG A 97 -4.28 -3.66 -13.47
N ASN A 98 -4.62 -4.71 -12.72
CA ASN A 98 -4.92 -6.03 -13.30
C ASN A 98 -6.13 -5.96 -14.24
N PHE A 99 -7.21 -5.27 -13.86
CA PHE A 99 -8.37 -5.08 -14.76
C PHE A 99 -7.94 -4.40 -16.07
N GLN A 100 -7.14 -3.33 -16.01
CA GLN A 100 -6.63 -2.64 -17.19
C GLN A 100 -5.76 -3.56 -18.06
N ASN A 101 -4.86 -4.33 -17.44
CA ASN A 101 -3.97 -5.22 -18.14
C ASN A 101 -4.74 -6.36 -18.86
N LEU A 102 -5.75 -6.93 -18.20
CA LEU A 102 -6.59 -7.98 -18.78
C LEU A 102 -7.42 -7.46 -19.95
N VAL A 103 -8.05 -6.28 -19.80
CA VAL A 103 -8.79 -5.64 -20.91
C VAL A 103 -7.85 -5.36 -22.08
N SER A 104 -6.66 -4.81 -21.82
CA SER A 104 -5.67 -4.52 -22.86
C SER A 104 -5.15 -5.78 -23.55
N TRP A 105 -4.93 -6.86 -22.78
CA TRP A 105 -4.51 -8.14 -23.30
C TRP A 105 -5.60 -8.79 -24.19
N TYR A 106 -6.85 -8.74 -23.73
CA TYR A 106 -7.99 -9.28 -24.48
C TYR A 106 -8.17 -8.56 -25.82
N GLY A 107 -8.06 -7.23 -25.85
CA GLY A 107 -8.17 -6.40 -27.06
C GLY A 107 -6.88 -6.34 -27.90
N SER A 108 -5.81 -7.08 -27.58
CA SER A 108 -4.55 -6.99 -28.31
C SER A 108 -4.55 -7.74 -29.65
N SER A 109 -5.53 -8.62 -29.90
CA SER A 109 -5.75 -9.28 -31.18
C SER A 109 -7.24 -9.24 -31.58
N GLU A 110 -7.49 -9.15 -32.87
CA GLU A 110 -8.84 -9.31 -33.39
C GLU A 110 -9.31 -10.77 -33.23
N HIS A 111 -10.53 -10.95 -32.77
CA HIS A 111 -11.23 -12.22 -32.63
C HIS A 111 -12.73 -12.05 -32.85
N ASP A 112 -13.39 -13.09 -33.28
CA ASP A 112 -14.85 -13.17 -33.29
C ASP A 112 -15.40 -13.25 -31.85
N ALA A 113 -16.72 -13.18 -31.68
CA ALA A 113 -17.35 -13.34 -30.38
C ALA A 113 -16.94 -14.66 -29.71
N LEU A 114 -16.49 -14.57 -28.47
CA LEU A 114 -15.99 -15.69 -27.67
C LEU A 114 -16.91 -15.96 -26.46
N PRO A 115 -16.99 -17.20 -25.98
CA PRO A 115 -17.74 -17.56 -24.77
C PRO A 115 -17.23 -16.83 -23.49
N THR A 116 -16.07 -16.18 -23.57
CA THR A 116 -15.43 -15.45 -22.48
C THR A 116 -15.67 -13.94 -22.52
N ASP A 117 -16.35 -13.42 -23.57
CA ASP A 117 -16.58 -11.98 -23.77
C ASP A 117 -17.17 -11.30 -22.53
N ASP A 118 -18.19 -11.91 -21.94
CA ASP A 118 -18.89 -11.38 -20.76
C ASP A 118 -17.96 -11.18 -19.56
N LEU A 119 -16.93 -12.04 -19.39
CA LEU A 119 -15.94 -11.91 -18.32
C LEU A 119 -15.06 -10.68 -18.53
N PHE A 120 -14.59 -10.48 -19.77
CA PHE A 120 -13.73 -9.32 -20.07
C PHE A 120 -14.50 -8.00 -20.12
N TYR A 121 -15.75 -8.01 -20.59
CA TYR A 121 -16.63 -6.84 -20.59
C TYR A 121 -17.13 -6.46 -19.19
N ALA A 122 -17.11 -7.38 -18.23
CA ALA A 122 -17.39 -7.09 -16.82
C ALA A 122 -16.24 -6.35 -16.14
N LEU A 123 -15.03 -6.36 -16.71
CA LEU A 123 -13.91 -5.62 -16.19
C LEU A 123 -14.09 -4.13 -16.45
N ALA A 124 -14.04 -3.33 -15.39
CA ALA A 124 -14.19 -1.88 -15.45
C ALA A 124 -12.91 -1.20 -14.94
N PRO A 125 -11.91 -1.02 -15.78
CA PRO A 125 -10.69 -0.33 -15.41
C PRO A 125 -10.96 1.10 -14.96
N GLN A 126 -10.24 1.55 -13.93
CA GLN A 126 -10.25 2.91 -13.42
C GLN A 126 -8.82 3.50 -13.46
N PRO A 127 -8.24 3.74 -14.66
CA PRO A 127 -6.84 4.14 -14.78
C PRO A 127 -6.55 5.45 -14.07
N GLY A 128 -7.50 6.38 -14.03
CA GLY A 128 -7.35 7.64 -13.32
C GLY A 128 -7.18 7.45 -11.81
N LEU A 129 -7.99 6.61 -11.17
CA LEU A 129 -7.89 6.32 -9.74
C LEU A 129 -6.63 5.50 -9.42
N GLU A 130 -6.33 4.49 -10.24
CA GLU A 130 -5.12 3.68 -10.11
C GLU A 130 -3.87 4.57 -10.13
N GLN A 131 -3.76 5.45 -11.11
CA GLN A 131 -2.62 6.34 -11.27
C GLN A 131 -2.51 7.35 -10.12
N GLN A 132 -3.62 7.91 -9.67
CA GLN A 132 -3.64 8.84 -8.53
C GLN A 132 -3.13 8.15 -7.25
N ILE A 133 -3.62 6.96 -6.92
CA ILE A 133 -3.17 6.20 -5.76
C ILE A 133 -1.68 5.86 -5.88
N SER A 134 -1.27 5.29 -7.01
CA SER A 134 0.11 4.82 -7.23
C SER A 134 1.13 5.96 -7.30
N SER A 135 0.74 7.16 -7.72
CA SER A 135 1.61 8.34 -7.69
C SER A 135 1.69 9.02 -6.33
N ALA A 136 0.62 8.93 -5.54
CA ALA A 136 0.56 9.52 -4.21
C ALA A 136 1.17 8.64 -3.12
N ILE A 137 1.06 7.31 -3.25
CA ILE A 137 1.51 6.33 -2.26
C ILE A 137 2.67 5.51 -2.86
N LEU A 138 3.88 5.70 -2.31
CA LEU A 138 5.10 5.06 -2.82
C LEU A 138 5.36 3.69 -2.19
N ALA A 139 4.93 3.51 -0.94
CA ALA A 139 5.06 2.28 -0.17
C ALA A 139 3.98 2.21 0.93
N PRO A 140 3.75 1.06 1.59
CA PRO A 140 2.74 0.91 2.63
C PRO A 140 2.83 1.89 3.79
N ASP A 141 3.99 2.53 3.98
CA ASP A 141 4.32 3.49 5.04
C ASP A 141 4.84 4.83 4.48
N ALA A 142 4.86 5.01 3.15
CA ALA A 142 5.46 6.18 2.51
C ALA A 142 4.52 6.85 1.51
N MET A 143 4.14 8.09 1.80
CA MET A 143 3.39 8.96 0.88
C MET A 143 4.34 9.96 0.20
N ALA A 144 4.14 10.16 -1.10
CA ALA A 144 4.92 11.10 -1.90
C ALA A 144 4.73 12.55 -1.41
N ASP A 145 5.78 13.35 -1.45
CA ASP A 145 5.69 14.80 -1.17
C ASP A 145 4.68 15.48 -2.10
N THR A 146 4.56 14.98 -3.32
CA THR A 146 3.67 15.48 -4.36
C THR A 146 2.22 15.04 -4.24
N ALA A 147 1.87 14.21 -3.25
CA ALA A 147 0.51 13.73 -3.03
C ALA A 147 -0.49 14.88 -2.78
N SER A 148 -0.03 15.99 -2.18
CA SER A 148 -0.75 17.26 -2.15
C SER A 148 0.22 18.43 -2.02
N HIS A 149 -0.25 19.62 -2.44
CA HIS A 149 0.51 20.87 -2.26
C HIS A 149 0.77 21.17 -0.78
N THR A 150 -0.24 20.97 0.07
CA THR A 150 -0.14 21.15 1.52
C THR A 150 0.91 20.24 2.15
N LEU A 151 0.94 18.95 1.78
CA LEU A 151 1.92 18.00 2.28
C LEU A 151 3.35 18.40 1.89
N ASN A 152 3.54 18.80 0.63
CA ASN A 152 4.83 19.27 0.14
C ASN A 152 5.33 20.49 0.92
N ASP A 153 4.46 21.48 1.15
CA ASP A 153 4.81 22.70 1.88
C ASP A 153 5.14 22.42 3.35
N LEU A 154 4.35 21.54 4.01
CA LEU A 154 4.62 21.13 5.38
C LEU A 154 5.97 20.44 5.50
N ARG A 155 6.29 19.50 4.62
CA ARG A 155 7.58 18.80 4.60
C ARG A 155 8.76 19.72 4.30
N LYS A 156 8.58 20.70 3.42
CA LYS A 156 9.60 21.76 3.19
C LYS A 156 9.83 22.58 4.47
N LYS A 157 8.74 22.99 5.16
CA LYS A 157 8.84 23.74 6.42
C LYS A 157 9.52 22.92 7.51
N ILE A 158 9.21 21.63 7.63
CA ILE A 158 9.87 20.72 8.58
C ILE A 158 11.37 20.68 8.28
N ARG A 159 11.77 20.34 7.05
CA ARG A 159 13.19 20.25 6.66
C ARG A 159 13.95 21.57 6.88
N ALA A 160 13.36 22.68 6.50
CA ALA A 160 13.99 24.00 6.69
C ALA A 160 14.18 24.33 8.18
N THR A 161 13.18 24.00 9.01
CA THR A 161 13.25 24.24 10.46
C THR A 161 14.26 23.30 11.13
N GLU A 162 14.29 22.01 10.72
CA GLU A 162 15.28 21.03 11.20
C GLU A 162 16.71 21.45 10.88
N ASN A 163 16.98 21.91 9.65
CA ASN A 163 18.29 22.43 9.26
C ASN A 163 18.67 23.65 10.10
N SER A 164 17.76 24.62 10.29
CA SER A 164 18.01 25.78 11.13
C SER A 164 18.32 25.44 12.59
N ILE A 165 17.63 24.42 13.15
CA ILE A 165 17.92 23.93 14.51
C ILE A 165 19.30 23.29 14.54
N ARG A 166 19.62 22.44 13.57
CA ARG A 166 20.90 21.74 13.48
C ARG A 166 22.05 22.74 13.42
N ASP A 167 21.96 23.72 12.52
CA ASP A 167 23.00 24.75 12.38
C ASP A 167 23.24 25.52 13.69
N ARG A 168 22.17 25.90 14.40
CA ARG A 168 22.27 26.59 15.71
C ARG A 168 22.90 25.71 16.77
N LEU A 169 22.45 24.44 16.88
CA LEU A 169 23.01 23.52 17.87
C LEU A 169 24.45 23.12 17.57
N GLU A 170 24.80 22.90 16.29
CA GLU A 170 26.21 22.65 15.90
C GLU A 170 27.10 23.83 16.21
N SER A 171 26.63 25.06 15.97
CA SER A 171 27.38 26.26 16.37
C SER A 171 27.58 26.32 17.88
N MET A 172 26.56 25.98 18.67
CA MET A 172 26.64 25.93 20.14
C MET A 172 27.61 24.84 20.63
N VAL A 173 27.58 23.66 20.03
CA VAL A 173 28.41 22.50 20.38
C VAL A 173 29.89 22.75 20.06
N ARG A 174 30.16 23.50 18.97
CA ARG A 174 31.56 23.87 18.58
C ARG A 174 32.11 25.03 19.37
N ASN A 175 31.28 25.78 20.09
CA ASN A 175 31.76 26.89 20.90
C ASN A 175 32.54 26.37 22.13
N MET A 176 33.78 26.83 22.32
CA MET A 176 34.68 26.40 23.42
C MET A 176 34.06 26.63 24.80
N ASP A 177 33.26 27.69 24.98
CA ASP A 177 32.66 28.03 26.27
C ASP A 177 31.52 27.06 26.66
N THR A 178 30.83 26.53 25.70
CA THR A 178 29.68 25.60 25.93
C THR A 178 30.09 24.14 25.81
N SER A 179 31.09 23.80 24.98
CA SER A 179 31.50 22.40 24.75
C SER A 179 32.00 21.70 26.02
N LYS A 180 32.57 22.40 26.97
CA LYS A 180 33.03 21.85 28.25
C LYS A 180 31.92 21.31 29.14
N TYR A 181 30.68 21.82 28.96
CA TYR A 181 29.49 21.40 29.71
C TYR A 181 28.82 20.18 29.10
N LEU A 182 29.12 19.88 27.82
CA LEU A 182 28.51 18.78 27.11
C LEU A 182 29.17 17.43 27.44
N GLN A 183 28.38 16.38 27.52
CA GLN A 183 28.87 15.00 27.66
C GLN A 183 29.52 14.53 26.36
N GLU A 184 28.90 14.87 25.23
CA GLU A 184 29.36 14.60 23.87
C GLU A 184 29.04 15.81 22.98
N SER A 185 29.88 16.06 21.99
CA SER A 185 29.70 17.17 21.03
C SER A 185 28.73 16.75 19.88
N VAL A 186 27.55 16.24 20.22
CA VAL A 186 26.55 15.76 19.26
C VAL A 186 25.17 16.36 19.56
N VAL A 187 24.37 16.48 18.49
CA VAL A 187 22.96 16.82 18.60
C VAL A 187 22.17 15.53 18.65
N SER A 188 21.25 15.41 19.59
CA SER A 188 20.38 14.23 19.78
C SER A 188 18.93 14.59 19.62
N ILE A 189 18.06 13.58 19.46
CA ILE A 189 16.61 13.74 19.48
C ILE A 189 16.05 12.98 20.68
N ARG A 190 15.23 13.65 21.50
CA ARG A 190 14.47 13.06 22.59
C ARG A 190 13.02 13.56 22.53
N ASN A 191 12.08 12.62 22.61
CA ASN A 191 10.63 12.96 22.56
C ASN A 191 10.27 13.86 21.36
N GLY A 192 10.92 13.61 20.19
CA GLY A 192 10.69 14.39 18.96
C GLY A 192 11.32 15.79 18.95
N ARG A 193 12.17 16.13 19.94
CA ARG A 193 12.84 17.43 20.06
C ARG A 193 14.34 17.29 19.89
N TYR A 194 14.95 18.27 19.27
CA TYR A 194 16.39 18.37 19.17
C TYR A 194 16.97 18.91 20.50
N VAL A 195 17.91 18.16 21.06
CA VAL A 195 18.51 18.40 22.39
C VAL A 195 20.01 18.22 22.32
N VAL A 196 20.72 18.74 23.32
CA VAL A 196 22.13 18.50 23.54
C VAL A 196 22.37 17.71 24.84
N PRO A 197 23.31 16.75 24.86
CA PRO A 197 23.63 15.98 26.05
C PRO A 197 24.57 16.81 26.96
N VAL A 198 24.06 17.21 28.11
CA VAL A 198 24.79 18.01 29.11
C VAL A 198 25.17 17.11 30.28
N LYS A 199 26.42 17.24 30.81
CA LYS A 199 26.81 16.56 32.04
C LYS A 199 25.94 17.01 33.20
N SER A 200 25.48 16.09 34.02
CA SER A 200 24.51 16.36 35.10
C SER A 200 25.00 17.46 36.07
N GLU A 201 26.30 17.52 36.31
CA GLU A 201 26.92 18.55 37.17
C GLU A 201 26.84 19.98 36.60
N TYR A 202 26.68 20.11 35.27
CA TYR A 202 26.58 21.40 34.57
C TYR A 202 25.19 21.69 34.04
N ARG A 203 24.15 20.99 34.55
CA ARG A 203 22.75 21.15 34.10
C ARG A 203 22.23 22.59 34.18
N GLY A 204 22.80 23.43 35.08
CA GLY A 204 22.40 24.83 35.25
C GLY A 204 23.09 25.80 34.31
N GLU A 205 24.21 25.38 33.65
CA GLU A 205 25.03 26.23 32.79
C GLU A 205 24.49 26.37 31.37
N VAL A 206 23.66 25.40 30.95
CA VAL A 206 22.98 25.42 29.64
C VAL A 206 21.51 25.80 29.83
N SER A 207 21.17 27.05 29.48
CA SER A 207 19.80 27.54 29.59
C SER A 207 18.87 26.79 28.63
N GLY A 208 17.83 26.16 29.16
CA GLY A 208 16.88 25.37 28.37
C GLY A 208 15.96 24.47 29.18
N ILE A 209 15.27 23.57 28.49
CA ILE A 209 14.29 22.63 29.08
C ILE A 209 14.92 21.23 29.09
N ILE A 210 14.87 20.56 30.25
CA ILE A 210 15.30 19.15 30.35
C ILE A 210 14.18 18.24 29.86
N HIS A 211 14.47 17.39 28.90
CA HIS A 211 13.49 16.45 28.33
C HIS A 211 13.76 14.98 28.70
N ASP A 212 14.98 14.66 29.08
CA ASP A 212 15.33 13.29 29.44
C ASP A 212 16.60 13.25 30.30
N VAL A 213 16.83 12.13 30.97
CA VAL A 213 18.04 11.87 31.78
C VAL A 213 18.52 10.46 31.43
N SER A 214 19.84 10.29 31.29
CA SER A 214 20.39 8.96 31.01
C SER A 214 20.12 7.98 32.17
N SER A 215 20.09 6.68 31.89
CA SER A 215 19.81 5.62 32.88
C SER A 215 20.77 5.67 34.09
N THR A 216 22.00 6.15 33.90
CA THR A 216 23.00 6.33 34.96
C THR A 216 22.86 7.65 35.70
N GLY A 217 22.02 8.57 35.24
CA GLY A 217 21.89 9.92 35.79
C GLY A 217 23.05 10.87 35.46
N ALA A 218 24.06 10.41 34.75
CA ALA A 218 25.27 11.20 34.44
C ALA A 218 25.08 12.27 33.35
N THR A 219 24.06 12.12 32.51
CA THR A 219 23.75 13.01 31.40
C THR A 219 22.32 13.47 31.44
N VAL A 220 22.08 14.77 31.26
CA VAL A 220 20.75 15.35 31.03
C VAL A 220 20.64 15.84 29.60
N PHE A 221 19.48 15.56 28.96
CA PHE A 221 19.21 16.00 27.61
C PHE A 221 18.44 17.30 27.64
N VAL A 222 19.12 18.38 27.29
CA VAL A 222 18.62 19.75 27.39
C VAL A 222 18.20 20.24 26.01
N GLU A 223 16.99 20.77 25.89
CA GLU A 223 16.55 21.59 24.75
C GLU A 223 16.99 23.03 25.00
N PRO A 224 18.02 23.56 24.31
CA PRO A 224 18.46 24.92 24.54
C PRO A 224 17.39 25.95 24.22
N GLN A 225 17.35 27.03 25.01
CA GLN A 225 16.35 28.10 24.84
C GLN A 225 16.32 28.67 23.41
N ALA A 226 17.47 28.69 22.74
CA ALA A 226 17.62 29.18 21.36
C ALA A 226 16.82 28.39 20.31
N VAL A 227 16.41 27.13 20.62
CA VAL A 227 15.69 26.24 19.67
C VAL A 227 14.31 25.81 20.16
N VAL A 228 13.89 26.20 21.35
CA VAL A 228 12.57 25.80 21.94
C VAL A 228 11.41 26.09 20.99
N GLU A 229 11.32 27.33 20.46
CA GLU A 229 10.24 27.69 19.54
C GLU A 229 10.30 26.90 18.22
N ALA A 230 11.52 26.66 17.68
CA ALA A 230 11.68 25.93 16.45
C ALA A 230 11.29 24.44 16.62
N ASN A 231 11.68 23.82 17.73
CA ASN A 231 11.24 22.47 18.09
C ASN A 231 9.73 22.38 18.23
N ALA A 232 9.09 23.36 18.87
CA ALA A 232 7.63 23.42 19.00
C ALA A 232 6.95 23.52 17.61
N ARG A 233 7.51 24.31 16.69
CA ARG A 233 7.00 24.42 15.31
C ARG A 233 7.13 23.09 14.54
N ILE A 234 8.22 22.35 14.70
CA ILE A 234 8.35 21.03 14.08
C ILE A 234 7.26 20.09 14.54
N LEU A 235 6.98 20.01 15.84
CA LEU A 235 5.93 19.16 16.37
C LEU A 235 4.54 19.56 15.81
N GLN A 236 4.29 20.86 15.70
CA GLN A 236 3.06 21.37 15.09
C GLN A 236 2.97 20.98 13.60
N TYR A 237 4.04 21.15 12.83
CA TYR A 237 4.05 20.77 11.40
C TYR A 237 3.89 19.27 11.21
N ARG A 238 4.50 18.43 12.05
CA ARG A 238 4.32 16.97 12.00
C ARG A 238 2.89 16.55 12.33
N ALA A 239 2.24 17.21 13.27
CA ALA A 239 0.82 16.98 13.55
C ALA A 239 -0.06 17.37 12.35
N GLN A 240 0.22 18.50 11.70
CA GLN A 240 -0.48 18.94 10.49
C GLN A 240 -0.19 17.98 9.30
N GLU A 241 1.03 17.48 9.17
CA GLU A 241 1.39 16.47 8.18
C GLU A 241 0.57 15.19 8.36
N ALA A 242 0.46 14.69 9.59
CA ALA A 242 -0.36 13.52 9.90
C ALA A 242 -1.85 13.72 9.55
N GLN A 243 -2.40 14.89 9.88
CA GLN A 243 -3.77 15.25 9.52
C GLN A 243 -3.98 15.34 8.00
N GLU A 244 -3.02 15.89 7.27
CA GLU A 244 -3.11 15.99 5.81
C GLU A 244 -3.01 14.60 5.15
N ILE A 245 -2.14 13.72 5.65
CA ILE A 245 -2.07 12.32 5.19
C ILE A 245 -3.41 11.62 5.42
N GLU A 246 -3.99 11.74 6.61
CA GLU A 246 -5.30 11.16 6.91
C GLU A 246 -6.38 11.69 5.96
N ARG A 247 -6.40 13.00 5.70
CA ARG A 247 -7.34 13.62 4.75
C ARG A 247 -7.21 13.02 3.35
N ILE A 248 -5.98 12.78 2.88
CA ILE A 248 -5.72 12.17 1.57
C ILE A 248 -6.22 10.71 1.55
N LEU A 249 -5.96 9.94 2.60
CA LEU A 249 -6.43 8.55 2.71
C LEU A 249 -7.95 8.47 2.73
N VAL A 250 -8.63 9.37 3.45
CA VAL A 250 -10.10 9.48 3.46
C VAL A 250 -10.63 9.80 2.06
N ALA A 251 -9.99 10.72 1.34
CA ALA A 251 -10.40 11.07 -0.02
C ALA A 251 -10.27 9.91 -1.00
N PHE A 252 -9.15 9.16 -0.99
CA PHE A 252 -9.00 7.96 -1.81
C PHE A 252 -9.96 6.85 -1.42
N THR A 253 -10.16 6.64 -0.12
CA THR A 253 -11.15 5.67 0.38
C THR A 253 -12.56 5.99 -0.13
N GLY A 254 -12.95 7.26 -0.13
CA GLY A 254 -14.23 7.71 -0.69
C GLY A 254 -14.35 7.42 -2.19
N GLN A 255 -13.27 7.59 -2.96
CA GLN A 255 -13.26 7.23 -4.39
C GLN A 255 -13.39 5.71 -4.60
N VAL A 256 -12.71 4.89 -3.78
CA VAL A 256 -12.87 3.43 -3.80
C VAL A 256 -14.30 3.02 -3.45
N ALA A 257 -14.90 3.63 -2.44
CA ALA A 257 -16.29 3.38 -2.05
C ALA A 257 -17.29 3.73 -3.18
N ALA A 258 -17.02 4.80 -3.94
CA ALA A 258 -17.89 5.22 -5.05
C ALA A 258 -17.92 4.22 -6.21
N ILE A 259 -16.85 3.46 -6.42
CA ILE A 259 -16.75 2.45 -7.50
C ILE A 259 -17.03 1.02 -7.01
N GLU A 260 -17.33 0.83 -5.72
CA GLU A 260 -17.40 -0.50 -5.09
C GLU A 260 -18.30 -1.49 -5.82
N PRO A 261 -19.55 -1.19 -6.22
CA PRO A 261 -20.39 -2.17 -6.88
C PRO A 261 -19.76 -2.71 -8.18
N GLN A 262 -19.21 -1.81 -9.01
CA GLN A 262 -18.55 -2.16 -10.25
C GLN A 262 -17.22 -2.87 -10.02
N PHE A 263 -16.48 -2.46 -8.99
CA PHE A 263 -15.25 -3.12 -8.56
C PHE A 263 -15.50 -4.58 -8.17
N GLN A 264 -16.59 -4.89 -7.44
CA GLN A 264 -16.95 -6.25 -7.05
C GLN A 264 -17.24 -7.15 -8.25
N TYR A 265 -17.98 -6.64 -9.24
CA TYR A 265 -18.23 -7.38 -10.49
C TYR A 265 -16.93 -7.66 -11.24
N SER A 266 -16.10 -6.65 -11.40
CA SER A 266 -14.79 -6.79 -12.07
C SER A 266 -13.86 -7.74 -11.33
N TYR A 267 -13.86 -7.69 -10.00
CA TYR A 267 -13.03 -8.59 -9.19
C TYR A 267 -13.46 -10.05 -9.34
N LYS A 268 -14.76 -10.31 -9.31
CA LYS A 268 -15.29 -11.67 -9.57
C LYS A 268 -14.93 -12.17 -10.96
N ALA A 269 -15.11 -11.35 -11.99
CA ALA A 269 -14.75 -11.71 -13.36
C ALA A 269 -13.22 -11.97 -13.49
N MET A 270 -12.40 -11.16 -12.84
CA MET A 270 -10.95 -11.37 -12.80
C MET A 270 -10.56 -12.72 -12.19
N LEU A 271 -11.22 -13.13 -11.09
CA LEU A 271 -10.97 -14.44 -10.47
C LEU A 271 -11.38 -15.60 -11.39
N GLU A 272 -12.48 -15.47 -12.15
CA GLU A 272 -12.86 -16.46 -13.16
C GLU A 272 -11.81 -16.56 -14.29
N ILE A 273 -11.36 -15.40 -14.78
CA ILE A 273 -10.32 -15.34 -15.80
C ILE A 273 -9.02 -15.99 -15.29
N ASP A 274 -8.63 -15.75 -14.03
CA ASP A 274 -7.44 -16.36 -13.41
C ASP A 274 -7.56 -17.89 -13.32
N VAL A 275 -8.76 -18.41 -13.04
CA VAL A 275 -9.02 -19.87 -13.10
C VAL A 275 -8.89 -20.41 -14.51
N LEU A 276 -9.38 -19.68 -15.52
CA LEU A 276 -9.29 -20.12 -16.93
C LEU A 276 -7.87 -19.99 -17.50
N LEU A 277 -7.01 -19.16 -16.93
CA LEU A 277 -5.60 -18.98 -17.32
C LEU A 277 -4.67 -20.02 -16.67
N ALA A 278 -5.12 -20.73 -15.65
CA ALA A 278 -4.35 -21.68 -14.85
C ALA A 278 -4.26 -23.07 -15.51
#